data_518cf52e70e23c6ee9c1104c4c54f295
#
_entry.id   518cf52e70e23c6ee9c1104c4c54f295
#
_cell.length_a   1.000
_cell.length_b   1.000
_cell.length_c   1.000
_cell.angle_alpha   90.00
_cell.angle_beta   90.00
_cell.angle_gamma   90.00
#
_symmetry.space_group_name_H-M   'P 1'
#
loop_
_entity.id
_entity.type
_entity.pdbx_description
1 polymer ?
#
loop_
_entity_poly.entity_id
_entity_poly.type
_entity_poly.pdbx_seq_one_letter_code
_entity_poly.pdbx_strand_id
1 'polypeptide(L)'
;MKRIFVLLLSIVCCALGGVWAVPAKPIVKTLIQPDGSELKVRLVGDENGHYYITLEGNVVERDKDGWYVVGNGQQRESERLQMPRKRVHSSTVDEQRRAPHQAERGLVILVEFSDVSFSKTRQNFDDLLNKEGYNYNGATGSARDYFRDASNGQYVPEFDVYGPYRLDSVMSYYGQNDRSGLDMHPDQMVVDAVAKLAADSLVDINFADYDTDNDGYMDNLFVYYAGYGENEGAPADAIWPHAWEVYEEYVKGQLVYDGKQIKGYACTSELQGTSGVLMCGIGTFCHEFGHVLGLPDFYVTDYSSQHKTLGDWDIMDAGAYLNGGNTPPTYSAHERFYLGWLTPEILNETGDFELEELQKSNKAYIVTETGEHNLDGGNPNPATYYLLENRQKTGWDRYLPGHGLMITKTIYNENNWYNNIPNNNRYLQGYDLIEADGKAPNNDYGKGDDLFPGTANVTSYSPYENYSVINIVEKEGVISFSFVGEAELSVDEEISMATVVMVKRNGVCELEGVSSGAMVYCFDALGRRLWSRTVLTEPFNFVEPQGFYLLKIVDKSVEFVLKGI
;
A
#
# COMPACT_ATOMS: atom_id res chain seq x y z
N MET A 1 -2.87 -48.98 -42.60
CA MET A 1 -3.35 -47.59 -42.38
C MET A 1 -3.61 -47.42 -40.90
N LYS A 2 -2.64 -46.88 -40.18
CA LYS A 2 -2.74 -46.57 -38.75
C LYS A 2 -3.23 -45.13 -38.64
N ARG A 3 -4.39 -44.91 -38.06
CA ARG A 3 -4.91 -43.56 -37.71
C ARG A 3 -4.27 -43.13 -36.40
N ILE A 4 -3.46 -42.08 -36.46
CA ILE A 4 -2.91 -41.37 -35.30
C ILE A 4 -4.00 -40.42 -34.82
N PHE A 5 -4.50 -40.67 -33.62
CA PHE A 5 -5.35 -39.69 -32.86
C PHE A 5 -4.40 -38.68 -32.21
N VAL A 6 -4.40 -37.47 -32.72
CA VAL A 6 -3.75 -36.33 -32.04
C VAL A 6 -4.75 -35.81 -31.00
N LEU A 7 -4.46 -36.06 -29.74
CA LEU A 7 -5.17 -35.48 -28.61
C LEU A 7 -4.67 -34.02 -28.46
N LEU A 8 -5.45 -33.07 -28.92
CA LEU A 8 -5.23 -31.67 -28.60
C LEU A 8 -5.58 -31.49 -27.11
N LEU A 9 -4.57 -31.42 -26.28
CA LEU A 9 -4.69 -30.99 -24.88
C LEU A 9 -4.86 -29.46 -24.90
N SER A 10 -6.09 -28.99 -24.85
CA SER A 10 -6.38 -27.59 -24.60
C SER A 10 -6.00 -27.30 -23.16
N ILE A 11 -4.84 -26.65 -22.95
CA ILE A 11 -4.49 -26.04 -21.68
C ILE A 11 -5.38 -24.80 -21.56
N VAL A 12 -6.46 -24.93 -20.83
CA VAL A 12 -7.21 -23.78 -20.34
C VAL A 12 -6.32 -23.16 -19.27
N CYS A 13 -5.59 -22.13 -19.63
CA CYS A 13 -5.03 -21.22 -18.65
C CYS A 13 -6.21 -20.49 -17.98
N CYS A 14 -6.67 -21.02 -16.85
CA CYS A 14 -7.51 -20.25 -15.96
C CYS A 14 -6.67 -19.07 -15.45
N ALA A 15 -6.92 -17.91 -15.96
CA ALA A 15 -6.40 -16.67 -15.42
C ALA A 15 -7.08 -16.46 -14.05
N LEU A 16 -6.34 -16.33 -12.99
CA LEU A 16 -6.77 -16.22 -11.60
C LEU A 16 -6.59 -14.75 -11.15
N GLY A 17 -7.60 -13.92 -10.86
CA GLY A 17 -7.59 -12.52 -10.36
C GLY A 17 -7.57 -12.42 -8.83
N GLY A 18 -7.05 -11.37 -8.24
CA GLY A 18 -6.98 -11.14 -6.79
C GLY A 18 -8.30 -10.61 -6.20
N VAL A 19 -8.59 -10.93 -4.95
CA VAL A 19 -9.61 -10.27 -4.14
C VAL A 19 -8.93 -9.17 -3.35
N TRP A 20 -9.59 -8.05 -3.17
CA TRP A 20 -9.01 -6.81 -2.66
C TRP A 20 -9.91 -6.25 -1.56
N ALA A 21 -9.35 -6.01 -0.39
CA ALA A 21 -10.10 -5.40 0.71
C ALA A 21 -9.18 -4.78 1.73
N VAL A 22 -9.75 -3.87 2.51
CA VAL A 22 -9.07 -3.26 3.65
C VAL A 22 -8.60 -4.31 4.66
N PRO A 23 -7.35 -4.23 5.17
CA PRO A 23 -6.88 -5.15 6.19
C PRO A 23 -7.68 -5.01 7.48
N ALA A 24 -7.63 -6.03 8.34
CA ALA A 24 -8.21 -5.95 9.68
C ALA A 24 -7.71 -4.70 10.42
N LYS A 25 -8.63 -3.95 11.01
CA LYS A 25 -8.26 -2.77 11.82
C LYS A 25 -7.31 -3.17 12.96
N PRO A 26 -6.15 -2.52 13.11
CA PRO A 26 -5.11 -2.93 14.05
C PRO A 26 -5.44 -2.55 15.51
N ILE A 27 -6.57 -3.01 16.02
CA ILE A 27 -7.02 -2.77 17.40
C ILE A 27 -6.81 -3.97 18.30
N VAL A 28 -6.56 -3.70 19.59
CA VAL A 28 -6.54 -4.75 20.62
C VAL A 28 -7.97 -5.01 21.07
N LYS A 29 -8.41 -6.26 20.91
CA LYS A 29 -9.72 -6.76 21.37
C LYS A 29 -9.53 -7.65 22.59
N THR A 30 -10.50 -7.64 23.50
CA THR A 30 -10.55 -8.57 24.62
C THR A 30 -11.57 -9.66 24.33
N LEU A 31 -11.11 -10.91 24.25
CA LEU A 31 -11.96 -12.09 24.16
C LEU A 31 -12.22 -12.60 25.58
N ILE A 32 -13.46 -12.96 25.86
CA ILE A 32 -13.86 -13.49 27.17
C ILE A 32 -13.85 -15.03 27.09
N GLN A 33 -13.09 -15.65 27.97
CA GLN A 33 -13.01 -17.09 28.11
C GLN A 33 -14.28 -17.65 28.80
N PRO A 34 -14.60 -18.96 28.68
CA PRO A 34 -15.74 -19.56 29.32
C PRO A 34 -15.78 -19.44 30.86
N ASP A 35 -14.63 -19.26 31.51
CA ASP A 35 -14.50 -19.02 32.95
C ASP A 35 -14.59 -17.54 33.35
N GLY A 36 -14.78 -16.64 32.35
CA GLY A 36 -14.81 -15.21 32.55
C GLY A 36 -13.45 -14.52 32.55
N SER A 37 -12.35 -15.24 32.37
CA SER A 37 -11.02 -14.64 32.19
C SER A 37 -10.91 -13.95 30.81
N GLU A 38 -9.98 -13.00 30.71
CA GLU A 38 -9.79 -12.15 29.53
C GLU A 38 -8.53 -12.56 28.76
N LEU A 39 -8.64 -12.64 27.42
CA LEU A 39 -7.51 -12.80 26.50
C LEU A 39 -7.44 -11.59 25.57
N LYS A 40 -6.32 -10.86 25.59
CA LYS A 40 -6.10 -9.75 24.68
C LYS A 40 -5.52 -10.26 23.37
N VAL A 41 -6.15 -9.89 22.27
CA VAL A 41 -5.81 -10.33 20.92
C VAL A 41 -5.89 -9.18 19.94
N ARG A 42 -5.32 -9.38 18.75
CA ARG A 42 -5.57 -8.53 17.58
C ARG A 42 -6.22 -9.36 16.50
N LEU A 43 -7.17 -8.77 15.77
CA LEU A 43 -7.65 -9.31 14.51
C LEU A 43 -6.58 -9.02 13.44
N VAL A 44 -6.26 -10.00 12.63
CA VAL A 44 -5.36 -9.87 11.48
C VAL A 44 -5.96 -10.61 10.31
N GLY A 45 -5.66 -10.15 9.10
CA GLY A 45 -6.20 -10.76 7.91
C GLY A 45 -6.97 -9.76 7.06
N ASP A 46 -7.63 -10.29 6.05
CA ASP A 46 -8.50 -9.61 5.12
C ASP A 46 -9.73 -10.49 4.81
N GLU A 47 -10.48 -10.14 3.79
CA GLU A 47 -11.63 -10.91 3.30
C GLU A 47 -11.27 -12.32 2.80
N ASN A 48 -10.00 -12.57 2.45
CA ASN A 48 -9.53 -13.90 2.02
C ASN A 48 -9.24 -14.84 3.19
N GLY A 49 -9.29 -14.30 4.41
CA GLY A 49 -9.15 -15.04 5.64
C GLY A 49 -8.52 -14.21 6.74
N HIS A 50 -9.14 -14.26 7.90
CA HIS A 50 -8.74 -13.51 9.08
C HIS A 50 -8.80 -14.38 10.33
N TYR A 51 -8.03 -13.98 11.34
CA TYR A 51 -7.95 -14.71 12.61
C TYR A 51 -7.41 -13.83 13.72
N TYR A 52 -7.57 -14.28 14.95
CA TYR A 52 -6.99 -13.59 16.09
C TYR A 52 -5.58 -14.06 16.37
N ILE A 53 -4.71 -13.10 16.75
CA ILE A 53 -3.38 -13.38 17.30
C ILE A 53 -3.27 -12.78 18.70
N THR A 54 -2.43 -13.38 19.55
CA THR A 54 -2.04 -12.77 20.83
C THR A 54 -1.18 -11.52 20.57
N LEU A 55 -0.92 -10.72 21.61
CA LEU A 55 -0.04 -9.55 21.48
C LEU A 55 1.42 -9.94 21.15
N GLU A 56 1.80 -11.19 21.42
CA GLU A 56 3.08 -11.79 21.07
C GLU A 56 3.11 -12.39 19.65
N GLY A 57 1.97 -12.35 18.92
CA GLY A 57 1.88 -12.82 17.53
C GLY A 57 1.48 -14.31 17.38
N ASN A 58 1.06 -15.00 18.44
CA ASN A 58 0.64 -16.40 18.34
C ASN A 58 -0.82 -16.48 17.88
N VAL A 59 -1.13 -17.36 16.92
CA VAL A 59 -2.50 -17.60 16.44
C VAL A 59 -3.40 -18.09 17.57
N VAL A 60 -4.61 -17.55 17.65
CA VAL A 60 -5.64 -17.92 18.64
C VAL A 60 -6.78 -18.61 17.92
N GLU A 61 -7.16 -19.79 18.41
CA GLU A 61 -8.26 -20.59 17.90
C GLU A 61 -9.30 -20.83 18.99
N ARG A 62 -10.55 -21.03 18.58
CA ARG A 62 -11.61 -21.43 19.50
C ARG A 62 -11.76 -22.94 19.47
N ASP A 63 -11.57 -23.60 20.62
CA ASP A 63 -11.75 -25.04 20.73
C ASP A 63 -13.24 -25.45 20.79
N LYS A 64 -13.48 -26.75 20.79
CA LYS A 64 -14.85 -27.33 20.85
C LYS A 64 -15.63 -26.99 22.13
N ASP A 65 -14.94 -26.64 23.20
CA ASP A 65 -15.53 -26.29 24.50
C ASP A 65 -15.69 -24.76 24.66
N GLY A 66 -15.31 -23.99 23.59
CA GLY A 66 -15.49 -22.55 23.51
C GLY A 66 -14.31 -21.73 24.03
N TRP A 67 -13.19 -22.37 24.41
CA TRP A 67 -11.99 -21.66 24.85
C TRP A 67 -11.19 -21.11 23.68
N TYR A 68 -10.64 -19.93 23.88
CA TYR A 68 -9.66 -19.36 22.99
C TYR A 68 -8.27 -19.83 23.41
N VAL A 69 -7.67 -20.66 22.60
CA VAL A 69 -6.37 -21.30 22.87
C VAL A 69 -5.34 -20.89 21.80
N VAL A 70 -4.07 -20.91 22.17
CA VAL A 70 -2.99 -20.71 21.19
C VAL A 70 -2.97 -21.93 20.27
N GLY A 71 -3.34 -21.72 19.02
CA GLY A 71 -3.44 -22.74 18.00
C GLY A 71 -2.12 -23.00 17.25
N ASN A 72 -2.11 -24.04 16.43
CA ASN A 72 -1.00 -24.34 15.55
C ASN A 72 -1.22 -23.65 14.19
N GLY A 73 -0.77 -22.40 14.06
CA GLY A 73 -0.96 -21.57 12.87
C GLY A 73 -0.53 -22.19 11.54
N GLN A 74 0.38 -23.18 11.56
CA GLN A 74 0.87 -23.85 10.34
C GLN A 74 -0.19 -24.71 9.64
N GLN A 75 -1.18 -25.22 10.37
CA GLN A 75 -2.22 -26.07 9.77
C GLN A 75 -3.25 -25.25 8.99
N ARG A 76 -3.65 -24.08 9.50
CA ARG A 76 -4.56 -23.15 8.80
C ARG A 76 -3.91 -22.53 7.56
N GLU A 77 -2.63 -22.22 7.65
CA GLU A 77 -1.85 -21.71 6.51
C GLU A 77 -1.82 -22.70 5.35
N SER A 78 -1.61 -24.00 5.64
CA SER A 78 -1.61 -25.04 4.60
C SER A 78 -2.99 -25.28 3.97
N GLU A 79 -4.06 -25.12 4.73
CA GLU A 79 -5.45 -25.25 4.25
C GLU A 79 -5.82 -24.04 3.37
N ARG A 80 -5.42 -22.84 3.77
CA ARG A 80 -5.65 -21.58 3.05
C ARG A 80 -4.90 -21.50 1.72
N LEU A 81 -3.65 -21.96 1.65
CA LEU A 81 -2.86 -22.01 0.42
C LEU A 81 -3.40 -23.00 -0.62
N GLN A 82 -4.28 -23.92 -0.21
CA GLN A 82 -4.92 -24.89 -1.10
C GLN A 82 -6.27 -24.41 -1.67
N MET A 83 -6.78 -23.27 -1.21
CA MET A 83 -8.04 -22.74 -1.73
C MET A 83 -7.82 -21.93 -3.00
N PRO A 84 -8.68 -22.12 -4.02
CA PRO A 84 -8.64 -21.23 -5.17
C PRO A 84 -9.02 -19.82 -4.69
N ARG A 85 -8.07 -18.90 -4.75
CA ARG A 85 -8.36 -17.47 -4.54
C ARG A 85 -9.34 -17.06 -5.62
N LYS A 86 -10.53 -16.58 -5.23
CA LYS A 86 -11.45 -15.95 -6.18
C LYS A 86 -10.80 -14.66 -6.66
N ARG A 87 -10.92 -14.35 -7.93
CA ARG A 87 -10.17 -13.25 -8.56
C ARG A 87 -11.09 -12.16 -9.05
N VAL A 88 -10.68 -10.91 -8.82
CA VAL A 88 -11.20 -9.77 -9.59
C VAL A 88 -10.38 -9.64 -10.86
N HIS A 89 -11.03 -9.71 -11.98
CA HIS A 89 -10.48 -9.34 -13.26
C HIS A 89 -11.16 -8.03 -13.67
N SER A 90 -10.50 -6.91 -13.41
CA SER A 90 -10.84 -5.72 -14.16
C SER A 90 -10.16 -5.83 -15.53
N SER A 91 -10.89 -6.26 -16.54
CA SER A 91 -10.44 -6.17 -17.94
C SER A 91 -10.25 -4.71 -18.38
N THR A 92 -10.70 -3.78 -17.56
CA THR A 92 -10.67 -2.34 -17.77
C THR A 92 -9.38 -1.69 -17.27
N VAL A 93 -8.58 -2.37 -16.43
CA VAL A 93 -7.35 -1.78 -15.85
C VAL A 93 -6.36 -1.31 -16.93
N ASP A 94 -6.24 -2.01 -18.06
CA ASP A 94 -5.32 -1.61 -19.13
C ASP A 94 -5.81 -0.41 -19.95
N GLU A 95 -7.12 -0.20 -20.05
CA GLU A 95 -7.69 0.93 -20.82
C GLU A 95 -7.94 2.15 -19.94
N GLN A 96 -8.32 1.96 -18.66
CA GLN A 96 -8.49 3.05 -17.68
C GLN A 96 -7.17 3.75 -17.33
N ARG A 97 -6.02 3.07 -17.43
CA ARG A 97 -4.70 3.67 -17.17
C ARG A 97 -4.25 4.72 -18.18
N ARG A 98 -4.94 4.90 -19.31
CA ARG A 98 -4.42 5.68 -20.44
C ARG A 98 -4.89 7.11 -20.56
N ALA A 99 -5.83 7.57 -19.75
CA ALA A 99 -6.29 8.96 -19.77
C ALA A 99 -6.52 9.50 -18.36
N PRO A 100 -6.23 10.80 -18.09
CA PRO A 100 -6.73 11.45 -16.90
C PRO A 100 -8.26 11.34 -16.92
N HIS A 101 -8.82 10.67 -15.91
CA HIS A 101 -10.26 10.48 -15.85
C HIS A 101 -10.96 11.82 -15.71
N GLN A 102 -11.89 12.11 -16.61
CA GLN A 102 -12.85 13.19 -16.41
C GLN A 102 -13.82 12.80 -15.29
N ALA A 103 -14.58 13.76 -14.75
CA ALA A 103 -15.52 13.52 -13.67
C ALA A 103 -16.43 12.33 -13.99
N GLU A 104 -16.22 11.21 -13.28
CA GLU A 104 -16.96 9.97 -13.47
C GLU A 104 -18.07 9.85 -12.43
N ARG A 105 -19.15 9.18 -12.79
CA ARG A 105 -20.26 8.87 -11.88
C ARG A 105 -20.02 7.54 -11.19
N GLY A 106 -20.23 7.49 -9.87
CA GLY A 106 -20.24 6.26 -9.10
C GLY A 106 -21.67 5.91 -8.67
N LEU A 107 -22.07 4.66 -8.89
CA LEU A 107 -23.36 4.14 -8.43
C LEU A 107 -23.22 3.60 -7.01
N VAL A 108 -23.88 4.25 -6.05
CA VAL A 108 -23.86 3.86 -4.63
C VAL A 108 -25.24 3.43 -4.18
N ILE A 109 -25.36 2.18 -3.72
CA ILE A 109 -26.60 1.59 -3.26
C ILE A 109 -26.53 1.31 -1.76
N LEU A 110 -27.51 1.83 -1.01
CA LEU A 110 -27.65 1.57 0.42
C LEU A 110 -28.56 0.34 0.63
N VAL A 111 -28.10 -0.69 1.35
CA VAL A 111 -28.87 -1.90 1.60
C VAL A 111 -29.08 -2.16 3.09
N GLU A 112 -30.32 -2.49 3.43
CA GLU A 112 -30.72 -3.04 4.72
C GLU A 112 -31.02 -4.52 4.60
N PHE A 113 -30.83 -5.25 5.68
CA PHE A 113 -31.21 -6.66 5.76
C PHE A 113 -32.56 -6.83 6.43
N SER A 114 -33.14 -8.04 6.37
CA SER A 114 -34.42 -8.28 7.03
C SER A 114 -34.34 -8.14 8.57
N ASP A 115 -33.14 -8.24 9.14
CA ASP A 115 -32.84 -8.17 10.58
C ASP A 115 -32.00 -6.95 11.00
N VAL A 116 -31.34 -6.26 10.07
CA VAL A 116 -30.49 -5.08 10.35
C VAL A 116 -30.91 -3.92 9.46
N SER A 117 -31.21 -2.78 10.07
CA SER A 117 -31.59 -1.54 9.38
C SER A 117 -30.59 -0.42 9.64
N PHE A 118 -30.51 0.53 8.72
CA PHE A 118 -29.69 1.72 8.89
C PHE A 118 -30.12 2.57 10.09
N SER A 119 -29.14 3.11 10.78
CA SER A 119 -29.33 4.18 11.76
C SER A 119 -29.13 5.57 11.15
N LYS A 120 -28.53 5.64 9.96
CA LYS A 120 -28.25 6.86 9.18
C LYS A 120 -29.19 7.00 8.02
N THR A 121 -29.40 8.23 7.59
CA THR A 121 -30.25 8.55 6.44
C THR A 121 -29.44 8.54 5.15
N ARG A 122 -30.10 8.38 4.00
CA ARG A 122 -29.45 8.54 2.69
C ARG A 122 -28.70 9.86 2.57
N GLN A 123 -29.23 10.97 3.11
CA GLN A 123 -28.57 12.28 3.09
C GLN A 123 -27.20 12.26 3.83
N ASN A 124 -27.06 11.44 4.89
CA ASN A 124 -25.78 11.34 5.58
C ASN A 124 -24.71 10.70 4.68
N PHE A 125 -25.09 9.73 3.84
CA PHE A 125 -24.18 9.10 2.88
C PHE A 125 -23.89 10.04 1.70
N ASP A 126 -24.91 10.73 1.19
CA ASP A 126 -24.71 11.73 0.16
C ASP A 126 -23.77 12.85 0.62
N ASP A 127 -23.97 13.37 1.84
CA ASP A 127 -23.07 14.36 2.45
C ASP A 127 -21.65 13.81 2.61
N LEU A 128 -21.50 12.55 3.08
CA LEU A 128 -20.21 11.87 3.26
C LEU A 128 -19.43 11.77 1.94
N LEU A 129 -20.13 11.46 0.85
CA LEU A 129 -19.50 11.17 -0.43
C LEU A 129 -19.31 12.40 -1.31
N ASN A 130 -20.25 13.37 -1.30
CA ASN A 130 -20.30 14.45 -2.29
C ASN A 130 -20.13 15.85 -1.73
N LYS A 131 -20.43 16.09 -0.43
CA LYS A 131 -20.52 17.44 0.11
C LYS A 131 -19.17 18.10 0.24
N GLU A 132 -18.96 19.19 -0.48
CA GLU A 132 -17.76 20.00 -0.36
C GLU A 132 -17.54 20.47 1.08
N GLY A 133 -16.32 20.28 1.59
CA GLY A 133 -15.95 20.67 2.94
C GLY A 133 -16.67 19.88 4.04
N TYR A 134 -17.09 18.64 3.77
CA TYR A 134 -17.66 17.73 4.77
C TYR A 134 -16.72 17.61 5.98
N ASN A 135 -17.26 17.81 7.19
CA ASN A 135 -16.46 17.88 8.41
C ASN A 135 -17.08 17.13 9.60
N TYR A 136 -18.07 16.29 9.38
CA TYR A 136 -18.66 15.50 10.44
C TYR A 136 -17.61 14.58 11.09
N ASN A 137 -17.65 14.49 12.42
CA ASN A 137 -16.73 13.68 13.22
C ASN A 137 -15.23 13.96 12.96
N GLY A 138 -14.91 15.21 12.63
CA GLY A 138 -13.53 15.65 12.38
C GLY A 138 -12.96 15.25 11.02
N ALA A 139 -13.83 14.93 10.06
CA ALA A 139 -13.43 14.69 8.68
C ALA A 139 -12.77 15.93 8.05
N THR A 140 -11.85 15.71 7.13
CA THR A 140 -11.18 16.76 6.35
C THR A 140 -11.99 17.19 5.14
N GLY A 141 -12.80 16.31 4.59
CA GLY A 141 -13.66 16.51 3.44
C GLY A 141 -14.52 15.28 3.16
N SER A 142 -15.29 15.31 2.08
CA SER A 142 -16.02 14.17 1.52
C SER A 142 -15.09 13.27 0.68
N ALA A 143 -15.60 12.10 0.23
CA ALA A 143 -14.87 11.27 -0.71
C ALA A 143 -14.55 12.01 -2.03
N ARG A 144 -15.50 12.79 -2.52
CA ARG A 144 -15.28 13.66 -3.69
C ARG A 144 -14.17 14.68 -3.47
N ASP A 145 -14.12 15.32 -2.28
CA ASP A 145 -13.03 16.23 -1.91
C ASP A 145 -11.69 15.49 -1.88
N TYR A 146 -11.68 14.25 -1.34
CA TYR A 146 -10.48 13.42 -1.27
C TYR A 146 -9.91 13.14 -2.66
N PHE A 147 -10.72 12.64 -3.60
CA PHE A 147 -10.26 12.32 -4.95
C PHE A 147 -9.87 13.57 -5.73
N ARG A 148 -10.63 14.67 -5.60
CA ARG A 148 -10.26 15.97 -6.19
C ARG A 148 -8.88 16.42 -5.74
N ASP A 149 -8.63 16.39 -4.42
CA ASP A 149 -7.39 16.89 -3.84
C ASP A 149 -6.21 15.93 -4.14
N ALA A 150 -6.42 14.62 -4.06
CA ALA A 150 -5.41 13.62 -4.37
C ALA A 150 -5.00 13.62 -5.86
N SER A 151 -5.93 13.91 -6.75
CA SER A 151 -5.68 13.98 -8.19
C SER A 151 -5.24 15.37 -8.68
N ASN A 152 -5.09 16.34 -7.79
CA ASN A 152 -4.85 17.74 -8.15
C ASN A 152 -5.94 18.27 -9.12
N GLY A 153 -7.20 17.88 -8.88
CA GLY A 153 -8.38 18.29 -9.66
C GLY A 153 -8.59 17.55 -10.98
N GLN A 154 -7.78 16.54 -11.29
CA GLN A 154 -7.93 15.76 -12.54
C GLN A 154 -9.05 14.73 -12.47
N TYR A 155 -9.40 14.27 -11.26
CA TYR A 155 -10.47 13.31 -11.01
C TYR A 155 -11.40 13.83 -9.92
N VAL A 156 -12.66 14.10 -10.28
CA VAL A 156 -13.67 14.69 -9.38
C VAL A 156 -14.97 13.89 -9.53
N PRO A 157 -15.02 12.67 -8.95
CA PRO A 157 -16.19 11.80 -9.12
C PRO A 157 -17.44 12.39 -8.47
N GLU A 158 -18.60 12.03 -9.00
CA GLU A 158 -19.91 12.29 -8.41
C GLU A 158 -20.57 10.95 -8.07
N PHE A 159 -21.01 10.81 -6.82
CA PHE A 159 -21.58 9.57 -6.31
C PHE A 159 -23.09 9.68 -6.20
N ASP A 160 -23.83 8.92 -7.02
CA ASP A 160 -25.29 8.87 -6.97
C ASP A 160 -25.75 7.88 -5.91
N VAL A 161 -26.31 8.36 -4.82
CA VAL A 161 -26.71 7.54 -3.68
C VAL A 161 -28.19 7.17 -3.75
N TYR A 162 -28.50 5.87 -3.82
CA TYR A 162 -29.85 5.32 -3.87
C TYR A 162 -30.19 4.46 -2.65
N GLY A 163 -31.48 4.34 -2.36
CA GLY A 163 -31.99 3.54 -1.24
C GLY A 163 -32.29 4.37 0.02
N PRO A 164 -32.32 3.74 1.24
CA PRO A 164 -31.97 2.33 1.49
C PRO A 164 -33.00 1.33 0.96
N TYR A 165 -32.49 0.24 0.39
CA TYR A 165 -33.31 -0.88 -0.06
C TYR A 165 -33.22 -2.05 0.92
N ARG A 166 -34.39 -2.56 1.35
CA ARG A 166 -34.45 -3.70 2.24
C ARG A 166 -34.36 -5.00 1.45
N LEU A 167 -33.32 -5.77 1.69
CA LEU A 167 -33.12 -7.11 1.14
C LEU A 167 -33.99 -8.13 1.88
N ASP A 168 -34.33 -9.23 1.21
CA ASP A 168 -35.27 -10.21 1.74
C ASP A 168 -34.61 -11.15 2.77
N SER A 169 -33.28 -11.31 2.73
CA SER A 169 -32.49 -12.17 3.61
C SER A 169 -31.94 -11.41 4.82
N VAL A 170 -31.54 -12.16 5.84
CA VAL A 170 -30.79 -11.65 7.01
C VAL A 170 -29.34 -11.34 6.63
N MET A 171 -28.66 -10.50 7.41
CA MET A 171 -27.25 -10.17 7.19
C MET A 171 -26.38 -11.41 7.11
N SER A 172 -26.57 -12.37 8.02
CA SER A 172 -25.78 -13.60 8.08
C SER A 172 -25.93 -14.50 6.85
N TYR A 173 -26.98 -14.34 6.02
CA TYR A 173 -27.07 -15.05 4.76
C TYR A 173 -25.98 -14.61 3.78
N TYR A 174 -25.65 -13.32 3.79
CA TYR A 174 -24.65 -12.73 2.89
C TYR A 174 -23.23 -12.80 3.47
N GLY A 175 -23.07 -12.49 4.77
CA GLY A 175 -21.79 -12.29 5.43
C GLY A 175 -21.29 -13.47 6.27
N GLN A 176 -22.17 -14.43 6.66
CA GLN A 176 -21.68 -15.54 7.49
C GLN A 176 -20.47 -16.22 6.87
N ASN A 177 -19.41 -16.32 7.65
CA ASN A 177 -18.18 -16.97 7.21
C ASN A 177 -18.37 -18.46 6.96
N ASP A 178 -17.84 -18.93 5.84
CA ASP A 178 -17.68 -20.33 5.54
C ASP A 178 -16.54 -20.96 6.41
N ARG A 179 -16.20 -22.23 6.17
CA ARG A 179 -15.12 -22.91 6.91
C ARG A 179 -13.73 -22.31 6.67
N SER A 180 -13.59 -21.54 5.62
CA SER A 180 -12.35 -20.87 5.22
C SER A 180 -12.20 -19.48 5.84
N GLY A 181 -13.28 -18.95 6.44
CA GLY A 181 -13.36 -17.58 6.93
C GLY A 181 -13.77 -16.59 5.85
N LEU A 182 -14.36 -17.03 4.74
CA LEU A 182 -14.86 -16.18 3.66
C LEU A 182 -16.36 -15.95 3.82
N ASP A 183 -16.83 -14.73 3.52
CA ASP A 183 -18.25 -14.42 3.42
C ASP A 183 -18.94 -15.33 2.39
N MET A 184 -20.13 -15.86 2.74
CA MET A 184 -20.77 -16.89 1.92
C MET A 184 -21.35 -16.36 0.62
N HIS A 185 -22.02 -15.19 0.65
CA HIS A 185 -22.78 -14.68 -0.50
C HIS A 185 -22.72 -13.14 -0.65
N PRO A 186 -21.54 -12.50 -0.52
CA PRO A 186 -21.46 -11.05 -0.59
C PRO A 186 -21.78 -10.50 -2.01
N ASP A 187 -21.44 -11.26 -3.05
CA ASP A 187 -21.78 -10.99 -4.44
C ASP A 187 -23.32 -11.05 -4.69
N GLN A 188 -24.02 -11.98 -4.05
CA GLN A 188 -25.49 -12.03 -4.12
C GLN A 188 -26.13 -10.78 -3.50
N MET A 189 -25.54 -10.18 -2.45
CA MET A 189 -26.01 -8.91 -1.89
C MET A 189 -26.05 -7.82 -2.94
N VAL A 190 -25.02 -7.74 -3.76
CA VAL A 190 -24.91 -6.73 -4.83
C VAL A 190 -25.96 -6.94 -5.91
N VAL A 191 -26.16 -8.19 -6.34
CA VAL A 191 -27.18 -8.53 -7.34
C VAL A 191 -28.59 -8.19 -6.82
N ASP A 192 -28.87 -8.54 -5.55
CA ASP A 192 -30.15 -8.23 -4.91
C ASP A 192 -30.34 -6.69 -4.76
N ALA A 193 -29.27 -5.94 -4.45
CA ALA A 193 -29.30 -4.50 -4.32
C ALA A 193 -29.66 -3.81 -5.66
N VAL A 194 -28.96 -4.19 -6.74
CA VAL A 194 -29.24 -3.64 -8.09
C VAL A 194 -30.64 -4.02 -8.55
N ALA A 195 -31.11 -5.25 -8.27
CA ALA A 195 -32.47 -5.67 -8.60
C ALA A 195 -33.53 -4.83 -7.87
N LYS A 196 -33.31 -4.49 -6.59
CA LYS A 196 -34.24 -3.61 -5.83
C LYS A 196 -34.25 -2.19 -6.39
N LEU A 197 -33.08 -1.64 -6.73
CA LEU A 197 -32.98 -0.32 -7.36
C LEU A 197 -33.69 -0.31 -8.73
N ALA A 198 -33.45 -1.28 -9.58
CA ALA A 198 -34.07 -1.38 -10.91
C ALA A 198 -35.59 -1.56 -10.85
N ALA A 199 -36.11 -2.14 -9.75
CA ALA A 199 -37.54 -2.31 -9.53
C ALA A 199 -38.23 -1.08 -8.91
N ASP A 200 -37.46 -0.06 -8.48
CA ASP A 200 -38.02 1.15 -7.85
C ASP A 200 -38.61 2.11 -8.89
N SER A 201 -39.92 2.08 -9.03
CA SER A 201 -40.64 2.94 -9.97
C SER A 201 -40.60 4.45 -9.64
N LEU A 202 -40.07 4.83 -8.49
CA LEU A 202 -39.93 6.23 -8.07
C LEU A 202 -38.55 6.81 -8.46
N VAL A 203 -37.65 5.97 -8.95
CA VAL A 203 -36.31 6.34 -9.39
C VAL A 203 -36.22 6.21 -10.89
N ASP A 204 -35.81 7.28 -11.55
CA ASP A 204 -35.47 7.28 -12.98
C ASP A 204 -33.95 7.08 -13.11
N ILE A 205 -33.52 5.83 -13.28
CA ILE A 205 -32.11 5.46 -13.45
C ILE A 205 -31.93 4.82 -14.83
N ASN A 206 -30.84 5.19 -15.48
CA ASN A 206 -30.32 4.53 -16.66
C ASN A 206 -28.94 3.94 -16.30
N PHE A 207 -28.84 2.63 -16.18
CA PHE A 207 -27.58 1.95 -15.82
C PHE A 207 -26.49 2.14 -16.87
N ALA A 208 -26.82 2.52 -18.10
CA ALA A 208 -25.84 2.84 -19.13
C ALA A 208 -24.99 4.09 -18.80
N ASP A 209 -25.46 4.96 -17.90
CA ASP A 209 -24.72 6.15 -17.47
C ASP A 209 -23.52 5.80 -16.55
N TYR A 210 -23.43 4.55 -16.09
CA TYR A 210 -22.37 4.03 -15.24
C TYR A 210 -21.39 3.09 -15.99
N ASP A 211 -21.40 3.08 -17.31
CA ASP A 211 -20.41 2.45 -18.16
C ASP A 211 -19.69 3.57 -18.92
N THR A 212 -18.65 4.12 -18.29
CA THR A 212 -18.00 5.36 -18.74
C THR A 212 -16.99 5.12 -19.86
N ASP A 213 -16.41 3.92 -19.93
CA ASP A 213 -15.47 3.51 -20.98
C ASP A 213 -16.11 2.75 -22.14
N ASN A 214 -17.41 2.44 -22.04
CA ASN A 214 -18.21 1.71 -23.03
C ASN A 214 -17.75 0.27 -23.28
N ASP A 215 -17.24 -0.41 -22.25
CA ASP A 215 -16.84 -1.81 -22.31
C ASP A 215 -18.02 -2.80 -22.11
N GLY A 216 -19.17 -2.29 -21.70
CA GLY A 216 -20.40 -3.06 -21.49
C GLY A 216 -20.64 -3.48 -20.05
N TYR A 217 -19.78 -3.06 -19.12
CA TYR A 217 -19.92 -3.31 -17.68
C TYR A 217 -20.25 -2.02 -16.94
N MET A 218 -20.87 -2.15 -15.76
CA MET A 218 -21.08 -1.02 -14.86
C MET A 218 -19.77 -0.75 -14.12
N ASP A 219 -19.26 0.47 -14.25
CA ASP A 219 -18.13 0.95 -13.48
C ASP A 219 -18.57 1.44 -12.11
N ASN A 220 -17.62 1.54 -11.17
CA ASN A 220 -17.76 2.27 -9.90
C ASN A 220 -19.03 1.90 -9.10
N LEU A 221 -19.43 0.61 -9.12
CA LEU A 221 -20.56 0.11 -8.33
C LEU A 221 -20.12 -0.09 -6.89
N PHE A 222 -20.79 0.60 -5.96
CA PHE A 222 -20.51 0.53 -4.54
C PHE A 222 -21.76 0.22 -3.70
N VAL A 223 -21.61 -0.63 -2.69
CA VAL A 223 -22.72 -0.96 -1.77
C VAL A 223 -22.34 -0.58 -0.34
N TYR A 224 -23.13 0.30 0.28
CA TYR A 224 -23.11 0.47 1.73
C TYR A 224 -24.17 -0.45 2.36
N TYR A 225 -23.75 -1.26 3.32
CA TYR A 225 -24.64 -2.13 4.06
C TYR A 225 -24.84 -1.65 5.51
N ALA A 226 -26.06 -1.84 6.03
CA ALA A 226 -26.44 -1.43 7.38
C ALA A 226 -25.65 -2.18 8.45
N GLY A 227 -25.31 -1.51 9.53
CA GLY A 227 -24.62 -2.08 10.69
C GLY A 227 -23.09 -1.97 10.62
N TYR A 228 -22.39 -2.94 11.22
CA TYR A 228 -20.93 -2.93 11.42
C TYR A 228 -20.22 -3.90 10.47
N GLY A 229 -18.95 -3.57 10.15
CA GLY A 229 -18.08 -4.42 9.32
C GLY A 229 -17.22 -5.38 10.16
N GLU A 230 -16.95 -6.56 9.62
CA GLU A 230 -16.13 -7.58 10.30
C GLU A 230 -14.68 -7.13 10.45
N ASN A 231 -14.15 -6.35 9.50
CA ASN A 231 -12.81 -5.76 9.52
C ASN A 231 -12.51 -4.93 10.78
N GLU A 232 -13.52 -4.36 11.41
CA GLU A 232 -13.42 -3.65 12.69
C GLU A 232 -13.82 -4.53 13.91
N GLY A 233 -13.96 -5.83 13.70
CA GLY A 233 -14.21 -6.82 14.76
C GLY A 233 -15.68 -7.08 15.07
N ALA A 234 -16.61 -6.78 14.16
CA ALA A 234 -17.98 -7.29 14.24
C ALA A 234 -17.99 -8.83 14.23
N PRO A 235 -19.10 -9.48 14.63
CA PRO A 235 -19.23 -10.95 14.57
C PRO A 235 -19.05 -11.48 13.15
N ALA A 236 -18.66 -12.76 13.02
CA ALA A 236 -18.50 -13.49 11.76
C ALA A 236 -19.80 -13.68 10.94
N ASP A 237 -20.91 -13.12 11.39
CA ASP A 237 -22.17 -13.02 10.64
C ASP A 237 -22.29 -11.67 9.88
N ALA A 238 -21.37 -10.73 10.14
CA ALA A 238 -21.27 -9.47 9.43
C ALA A 238 -20.48 -9.67 8.13
N ILE A 239 -20.50 -8.66 7.26
CA ILE A 239 -19.78 -8.68 5.98
C ILE A 239 -18.43 -7.98 6.18
N TRP A 240 -17.38 -8.54 5.58
CA TRP A 240 -16.09 -7.87 5.47
C TRP A 240 -16.15 -6.84 4.33
N PRO A 241 -15.78 -5.55 4.52
CA PRO A 241 -15.63 -4.60 3.42
C PRO A 241 -14.59 -5.10 2.40
N HIS A 242 -14.94 -5.04 1.11
CA HIS A 242 -14.07 -5.56 0.05
C HIS A 242 -14.46 -4.99 -1.32
N ALA A 243 -13.52 -5.10 -2.28
CA ALA A 243 -13.78 -4.98 -3.69
C ALA A 243 -13.69 -6.35 -4.36
N TRP A 244 -14.67 -6.67 -5.22
CA TRP A 244 -14.80 -8.00 -5.80
C TRP A 244 -15.51 -7.98 -7.16
N GLU A 245 -15.58 -9.18 -7.80
CA GLU A 245 -16.41 -9.39 -9.00
C GLU A 245 -17.59 -10.32 -8.71
N VAL A 246 -18.70 -10.06 -9.39
CA VAL A 246 -19.86 -10.94 -9.43
C VAL A 246 -19.62 -12.05 -10.47
N TYR A 247 -19.67 -13.30 -10.05
CA TYR A 247 -19.56 -14.46 -10.92
C TYR A 247 -20.91 -15.10 -11.14
N GLU A 248 -21.35 -15.19 -12.41
CA GLU A 248 -22.67 -15.67 -12.81
C GLU A 248 -23.01 -17.05 -12.25
N GLU A 249 -22.02 -17.94 -12.11
CA GLU A 249 -22.20 -19.28 -11.57
C GLU A 249 -22.48 -19.34 -10.06
N TYR A 250 -22.20 -18.27 -9.30
CA TYR A 250 -22.39 -18.22 -7.85
C TYR A 250 -23.62 -17.43 -7.40
N VAL A 251 -24.20 -16.63 -8.30
CA VAL A 251 -25.33 -15.74 -7.98
C VAL A 251 -26.59 -16.15 -8.72
N LYS A 252 -27.71 -15.64 -8.24
CA LYS A 252 -29.03 -15.81 -8.86
C LYS A 252 -29.62 -14.44 -9.12
N GLY A 253 -30.20 -14.27 -10.28
CA GLY A 253 -30.89 -13.05 -10.66
C GLY A 253 -30.46 -12.51 -12.01
N GLN A 254 -30.95 -11.33 -12.33
CA GLN A 254 -30.57 -10.61 -13.55
C GLN A 254 -29.25 -9.89 -13.31
N LEU A 255 -28.33 -10.00 -14.26
CA LEU A 255 -27.02 -9.32 -14.21
C LEU A 255 -26.89 -8.20 -15.23
N VAL A 256 -27.81 -8.07 -16.18
CA VAL A 256 -27.75 -7.07 -17.24
C VAL A 256 -28.93 -6.12 -17.13
N TYR A 257 -28.65 -4.82 -17.02
CA TYR A 257 -29.62 -3.73 -16.95
C TYR A 257 -29.23 -2.65 -17.98
N ASP A 258 -30.19 -2.17 -18.78
CA ASP A 258 -29.97 -1.20 -19.87
C ASP A 258 -28.78 -1.57 -20.80
N GLY A 259 -28.55 -2.88 -20.96
CA GLY A 259 -27.45 -3.43 -21.77
C GLY A 259 -26.08 -3.45 -21.09
N LYS A 260 -25.99 -3.08 -19.81
CA LYS A 260 -24.76 -3.08 -19.02
C LYS A 260 -24.79 -4.19 -17.97
N GLN A 261 -23.68 -4.90 -17.83
CA GLN A 261 -23.57 -6.03 -16.93
C GLN A 261 -22.95 -5.61 -15.59
N ILE A 262 -23.49 -6.12 -14.49
CA ILE A 262 -22.84 -6.07 -13.18
C ILE A 262 -21.61 -6.97 -13.24
N LYS A 263 -20.43 -6.44 -12.88
CA LYS A 263 -19.19 -7.20 -12.80
C LYS A 263 -18.38 -6.83 -11.55
N GLY A 264 -17.61 -5.76 -11.61
CA GLY A 264 -16.86 -5.25 -10.47
C GLY A 264 -17.75 -4.51 -9.49
N TYR A 265 -17.45 -4.63 -8.19
CA TYR A 265 -18.10 -3.86 -7.13
C TYR A 265 -17.18 -3.70 -5.93
N ALA A 266 -17.49 -2.71 -5.08
CA ALA A 266 -16.93 -2.61 -3.76
C ALA A 266 -18.03 -2.43 -2.71
N CYS A 267 -17.74 -2.73 -1.43
CA CYS A 267 -18.71 -2.53 -0.36
C CYS A 267 -18.04 -2.14 0.97
N THR A 268 -18.82 -1.46 1.83
CA THR A 268 -18.42 -1.18 3.22
C THR A 268 -19.63 -1.03 4.12
N SER A 269 -19.37 -1.04 5.45
CA SER A 269 -20.39 -0.92 6.48
C SER A 269 -20.84 0.52 6.72
N GLU A 270 -22.03 0.68 7.31
CA GLU A 270 -22.55 1.96 7.79
C GLU A 270 -21.77 2.49 8.99
N LEU A 271 -21.50 1.61 9.97
CA LEU A 271 -21.05 2.01 11.31
C LEU A 271 -19.62 1.58 11.59
N GLN A 272 -18.92 2.45 12.31
CA GLN A 272 -17.57 2.23 12.80
C GLN A 272 -17.57 1.35 14.06
N GLY A 273 -16.57 0.47 14.18
CA GLY A 273 -16.35 -0.37 15.36
C GLY A 273 -17.36 -1.51 15.50
N THR A 274 -17.74 -1.80 16.73
CA THR A 274 -18.66 -2.91 17.09
C THR A 274 -19.82 -2.48 17.97
N SER A 275 -19.94 -1.21 18.25
CA SER A 275 -20.99 -0.63 19.11
C SER A 275 -21.11 0.88 18.89
N GLY A 276 -22.27 1.43 19.30
CA GLY A 276 -22.56 2.85 19.14
C GLY A 276 -23.18 3.17 17.79
N VAL A 277 -23.16 4.44 17.40
CA VAL A 277 -23.85 4.96 16.21
C VAL A 277 -22.95 5.88 15.39
N LEU A 278 -21.63 5.77 15.54
CA LEU A 278 -20.71 6.53 14.71
C LEU A 278 -20.72 5.96 13.30
N MET A 279 -20.95 6.81 12.33
CA MET A 279 -20.88 6.46 10.91
C MET A 279 -19.42 6.19 10.53
N CYS A 280 -19.17 5.22 9.68
CA CYS A 280 -17.86 5.03 9.06
C CYS A 280 -17.42 6.32 8.37
N GLY A 281 -16.12 6.62 8.45
CA GLY A 281 -15.51 7.65 7.63
C GLY A 281 -15.32 7.19 6.18
N ILE A 282 -14.71 8.05 5.38
CA ILE A 282 -14.45 7.76 3.97
C ILE A 282 -13.25 6.83 3.73
N GLY A 283 -12.45 6.52 4.77
CA GLY A 283 -11.17 5.84 4.59
C GLY A 283 -11.31 4.47 3.93
N THR A 284 -12.19 3.61 4.46
CA THR A 284 -12.48 2.30 3.84
C THR A 284 -13.11 2.48 2.44
N PHE A 285 -14.04 3.44 2.28
CA PHE A 285 -14.60 3.73 0.96
C PHE A 285 -13.51 4.10 -0.06
N CYS A 286 -12.61 5.03 0.29
CA CYS A 286 -11.55 5.48 -0.62
C CYS A 286 -10.49 4.40 -0.88
N HIS A 287 -10.25 3.50 0.09
CA HIS A 287 -9.39 2.33 -0.09
C HIS A 287 -10.03 1.35 -1.11
N GLU A 288 -11.27 0.91 -0.87
CA GLU A 288 -11.98 -0.01 -1.76
C GLU A 288 -12.20 0.59 -3.16
N PHE A 289 -12.47 1.89 -3.22
CA PHE A 289 -12.58 2.59 -4.49
C PHE A 289 -11.21 2.75 -5.19
N GLY A 290 -10.12 2.78 -4.43
CA GLY A 290 -8.74 2.71 -4.97
C GLY A 290 -8.53 1.44 -5.79
N HIS A 291 -9.12 0.32 -5.38
CA HIS A 291 -9.10 -0.92 -6.16
C HIS A 291 -9.90 -0.81 -7.47
N VAL A 292 -11.04 -0.13 -7.43
CA VAL A 292 -11.81 0.18 -8.65
C VAL A 292 -10.96 0.99 -9.62
N LEU A 293 -10.11 1.90 -9.12
CA LEU A 293 -9.15 2.68 -9.92
C LEU A 293 -7.91 1.86 -10.35
N GLY A 294 -7.74 0.63 -9.87
CA GLY A 294 -6.67 -0.30 -10.27
C GLY A 294 -5.46 -0.35 -9.33
N LEU A 295 -5.51 0.25 -8.14
CA LEU A 295 -4.46 0.15 -7.13
C LEU A 295 -4.54 -1.20 -6.41
N PRO A 296 -3.41 -1.89 -6.14
CA PRO A 296 -3.37 -3.08 -5.31
C PRO A 296 -3.29 -2.72 -3.82
N ASP A 297 -3.47 -3.72 -2.95
CA ASP A 297 -3.09 -3.62 -1.56
C ASP A 297 -1.56 -3.57 -1.40
N PHE A 298 -1.09 -2.71 -0.51
CA PHE A 298 0.32 -2.62 -0.17
C PHE A 298 0.67 -3.25 1.17
N TYR A 299 -0.29 -3.84 1.87
CA TYR A 299 -0.03 -4.74 2.99
C TYR A 299 0.21 -6.18 2.52
N VAL A 300 0.58 -7.07 3.44
CA VAL A 300 0.84 -8.49 3.14
C VAL A 300 -0.48 -9.25 3.03
N THR A 301 -0.87 -9.67 1.84
CA THR A 301 -2.15 -10.34 1.58
C THR A 301 -2.11 -11.86 1.77
N ASP A 302 -0.95 -12.50 1.94
CA ASP A 302 -0.84 -13.94 2.13
C ASP A 302 -0.72 -14.39 3.60
N TYR A 303 -0.43 -13.46 4.51
CA TYR A 303 -0.23 -13.65 5.96
C TYR A 303 0.73 -14.79 6.36
N SER A 304 1.41 -15.40 5.42
CA SER A 304 2.49 -16.37 5.67
C SER A 304 3.71 -15.69 6.25
N SER A 305 3.85 -14.40 5.98
CA SER A 305 4.92 -13.55 6.44
C SER A 305 4.33 -12.30 7.10
N GLN A 306 4.54 -12.15 8.39
CA GLN A 306 4.10 -10.96 9.14
C GLN A 306 5.14 -9.85 9.13
N HIS A 307 5.76 -9.59 8.00
CA HIS A 307 6.62 -8.43 7.87
C HIS A 307 5.78 -7.15 7.70
N LYS A 308 6.40 -6.02 7.96
CA LYS A 308 5.75 -4.71 7.86
C LYS A 308 5.90 -4.13 6.47
N THR A 309 4.91 -3.37 6.12
CA THR A 309 4.73 -2.63 4.90
C THR A 309 4.59 -1.15 5.23
N LEU A 310 3.96 -0.35 4.41
CA LEU A 310 3.85 1.09 4.65
C LEU A 310 2.97 1.45 5.87
N GLY A 311 2.02 0.58 6.26
CA GLY A 311 1.16 0.79 7.42
C GLY A 311 0.31 2.07 7.33
N ASP A 312 0.38 2.91 8.37
CA ASP A 312 -0.38 4.16 8.45
C ASP A 312 0.06 5.24 7.43
N TRP A 313 1.17 5.02 6.71
CA TRP A 313 1.66 5.96 5.71
C TRP A 313 0.90 5.92 4.39
N ASP A 314 0.15 4.85 4.14
CA ASP A 314 -0.50 4.59 2.85
C ASP A 314 -1.96 4.16 3.04
N ILE A 315 -2.86 4.68 2.18
CA ILE A 315 -4.29 4.34 2.26
C ILE A 315 -4.58 2.92 1.76
N MET A 316 -3.77 2.39 0.83
CA MET A 316 -3.88 0.99 0.36
C MET A 316 -3.21 0.00 1.34
N ASP A 317 -2.91 0.48 2.56
CA ASP A 317 -2.50 -0.28 3.73
C ASP A 317 -3.37 0.16 4.93
N ALA A 318 -2.84 0.26 6.13
CA ALA A 318 -3.58 0.59 7.35
C ALA A 318 -4.00 2.07 7.44
N GLY A 319 -3.46 2.94 6.58
CA GLY A 319 -3.77 4.38 6.56
C GLY A 319 -5.27 4.71 6.40
N ALA A 320 -6.05 3.79 5.77
CA ALA A 320 -7.50 3.91 5.66
C ALA A 320 -8.20 4.13 7.02
N TYR A 321 -7.59 3.72 8.12
CA TYR A 321 -8.15 3.83 9.47
C TYR A 321 -7.75 5.10 10.23
N LEU A 322 -6.91 5.97 9.67
CA LEU A 322 -6.48 7.19 10.35
C LEU A 322 -7.68 8.06 10.73
N ASN A 323 -7.63 8.64 11.92
CA ASN A 323 -8.75 9.39 12.50
C ASN A 323 -10.08 8.59 12.50
N GLY A 324 -10.01 7.27 12.70
CA GLY A 324 -11.19 6.39 12.61
C GLY A 324 -11.82 6.37 11.21
N GLY A 325 -11.00 6.49 10.17
CA GLY A 325 -11.42 6.52 8.76
C GLY A 325 -11.97 7.87 8.29
N ASN A 326 -12.04 8.90 9.15
CA ASN A 326 -12.60 10.20 8.76
C ASN A 326 -11.59 11.08 8.00
N THR A 327 -10.30 10.78 8.11
CA THR A 327 -9.22 11.52 7.45
C THR A 327 -8.11 10.55 7.08
N PRO A 328 -8.30 9.74 6.03
CA PRO A 328 -7.22 8.89 5.52
C PRO A 328 -6.10 9.76 4.95
N PRO A 329 -4.85 9.25 4.84
CA PRO A 329 -3.77 9.97 4.18
C PRO A 329 -4.11 10.17 2.70
N THR A 330 -3.60 11.26 2.11
CA THR A 330 -3.73 11.43 0.66
C THR A 330 -3.00 10.31 -0.07
N TYR A 331 -3.40 10.00 -1.29
CA TYR A 331 -2.62 9.11 -2.15
C TYR A 331 -1.19 9.61 -2.25
N SER A 332 -0.24 8.68 -2.12
CA SER A 332 1.19 8.92 -2.23
C SER A 332 1.60 9.34 -3.66
N ALA A 333 2.83 9.79 -3.82
CA ALA A 333 3.36 10.06 -5.15
C ALA A 333 3.36 8.81 -6.05
N HIS A 334 3.56 7.62 -5.46
CA HIS A 334 3.49 6.36 -6.21
C HIS A 334 2.09 6.08 -6.76
N GLU A 335 1.07 6.18 -5.92
CA GLU A 335 -0.32 5.95 -6.32
C GLU A 335 -0.77 6.97 -7.37
N ARG A 336 -0.45 8.27 -7.16
CA ARG A 336 -0.74 9.33 -8.13
C ARG A 336 0.00 9.12 -9.45
N PHE A 337 1.24 8.66 -9.41
CA PHE A 337 2.02 8.35 -10.60
C PHE A 337 1.44 7.15 -11.35
N TYR A 338 1.08 6.10 -10.62
CA TYR A 338 0.43 4.92 -11.17
C TYR A 338 -0.91 5.25 -11.87
N LEU A 339 -1.72 6.12 -11.26
CA LEU A 339 -2.99 6.59 -11.80
C LEU A 339 -2.85 7.68 -12.87
N GLY A 340 -1.64 8.15 -13.14
CA GLY A 340 -1.39 9.23 -14.11
C GLY A 340 -1.75 10.63 -13.61
N TRP A 341 -2.00 10.81 -12.31
CA TRP A 341 -2.35 12.10 -11.70
C TRP A 341 -1.13 12.95 -11.34
N LEU A 342 0.05 12.35 -11.35
CA LEU A 342 1.33 13.00 -11.12
C LEU A 342 2.37 12.45 -12.08
N THR A 343 3.19 13.33 -12.66
CA THR A 343 4.39 12.95 -13.38
C THR A 343 5.60 13.44 -12.58
N PRO A 344 6.42 12.55 -12.00
CA PRO A 344 7.57 12.95 -11.20
C PRO A 344 8.68 13.57 -12.08
N GLU A 345 9.49 14.45 -11.50
CA GLU A 345 10.68 14.98 -12.15
C GLU A 345 11.87 14.02 -11.94
N ILE A 346 12.61 13.73 -13.01
CA ILE A 346 13.79 12.85 -12.92
C ILE A 346 14.95 13.59 -12.24
N LEU A 347 15.51 13.02 -11.18
CA LEU A 347 16.75 13.47 -10.58
C LEU A 347 17.93 12.66 -11.16
N ASN A 348 18.72 13.30 -11.98
CA ASN A 348 19.92 12.72 -12.61
C ASN A 348 21.11 13.68 -12.64
N GLU A 349 20.92 14.95 -12.29
CA GLU A 349 21.98 15.97 -12.26
C GLU A 349 22.25 16.44 -10.83
N THR A 350 23.52 16.70 -10.52
CA THR A 350 23.92 17.27 -9.24
C THR A 350 23.34 18.68 -9.05
N GLY A 351 22.72 18.95 -7.91
CA GLY A 351 22.12 20.24 -7.61
C GLY A 351 21.45 20.30 -6.24
N ASP A 352 20.99 21.49 -5.88
CA ASP A 352 20.17 21.73 -4.71
C ASP A 352 18.70 21.82 -5.10
N PHE A 353 17.84 21.17 -4.33
CA PHE A 353 16.43 21.02 -4.64
C PHE A 353 15.57 21.40 -3.44
N GLU A 354 14.38 21.88 -3.73
CA GLU A 354 13.32 22.12 -2.75
C GLU A 354 12.08 21.35 -3.15
N LEU A 355 11.39 20.80 -2.15
CA LEU A 355 10.18 20.03 -2.33
C LEU A 355 9.12 20.51 -1.34
N GLU A 356 8.11 21.20 -1.87
CA GLU A 356 6.93 21.59 -1.14
C GLU A 356 6.06 20.35 -0.84
N GLU A 357 5.17 20.46 0.14
CA GLU A 357 4.21 19.44 0.52
C GLU A 357 3.45 18.88 -0.70
N LEU A 358 3.37 17.54 -0.80
CA LEU A 358 2.74 16.84 -1.93
C LEU A 358 1.31 17.32 -2.22
N GLN A 359 0.50 17.53 -1.18
CA GLN A 359 -0.88 17.98 -1.32
C GLN A 359 -1.01 19.39 -1.93
N LYS A 360 0.00 20.23 -1.81
CA LYS A 360 -0.01 21.60 -2.33
C LYS A 360 0.62 21.72 -3.70
N SER A 361 1.71 20.99 -3.91
CA SER A 361 2.54 21.13 -5.11
C SER A 361 2.23 20.10 -6.18
N ASN A 362 1.66 18.94 -5.80
CA ASN A 362 1.57 17.74 -6.63
C ASN A 362 2.91 17.39 -7.30
N LYS A 363 4.01 17.56 -6.55
CA LYS A 363 5.38 17.39 -7.03
C LYS A 363 6.08 16.26 -6.28
N ALA A 364 6.80 15.44 -7.04
CA ALA A 364 7.71 14.41 -6.53
C ALA A 364 8.90 14.28 -7.46
N TYR A 365 9.98 13.70 -6.94
CA TYR A 365 11.14 13.34 -7.75
C TYR A 365 11.25 11.84 -7.89
N ILE A 366 11.76 11.39 -9.04
CA ILE A 366 12.07 9.98 -9.32
C ILE A 366 13.58 9.81 -9.53
N VAL A 367 14.14 8.78 -8.88
CA VAL A 367 15.55 8.41 -9.04
C VAL A 367 15.61 6.98 -9.55
N THR A 368 16.35 6.76 -10.62
CA THR A 368 16.61 5.44 -11.22
C THR A 368 18.12 5.20 -11.29
N GLU A 369 18.52 3.94 -11.44
CA GLU A 369 19.94 3.59 -11.54
C GLU A 369 20.64 4.23 -12.77
N THR A 370 19.90 4.42 -13.85
CA THR A 370 20.42 4.97 -15.12
C THR A 370 20.22 6.47 -15.27
N GLY A 371 19.49 7.13 -14.37
CA GLY A 371 19.07 8.52 -14.53
C GLY A 371 18.03 8.75 -15.62
N GLU A 372 17.43 7.70 -16.17
CA GLU A 372 16.38 7.75 -17.20
C GLU A 372 15.14 6.99 -16.75
N HIS A 373 13.96 7.44 -17.18
CA HIS A 373 12.68 6.76 -16.94
C HIS A 373 11.66 7.12 -18.03
N ASN A 374 10.77 6.17 -18.40
CA ASN A 374 9.72 6.43 -19.37
C ASN A 374 8.57 7.31 -18.86
N LEU A 375 8.50 7.55 -17.55
CA LEU A 375 7.46 8.31 -16.85
C LEU A 375 6.03 7.79 -17.08
N ASP A 376 5.91 6.47 -17.26
CA ASP A 376 4.65 5.75 -17.30
C ASP A 376 4.52 4.92 -16.00
N GLY A 377 3.71 5.38 -15.06
CA GLY A 377 3.54 4.74 -13.76
C GLY A 377 2.83 3.39 -13.85
N GLY A 378 2.00 3.17 -14.87
CA GLY A 378 1.30 1.90 -15.13
C GLY A 378 2.17 0.84 -15.80
N ASN A 379 3.24 1.27 -16.50
CA ASN A 379 4.20 0.38 -17.15
C ASN A 379 5.62 0.99 -17.09
N PRO A 380 6.19 1.11 -15.88
CA PRO A 380 7.44 1.81 -15.65
C PRO A 380 8.64 1.08 -16.25
N ASN A 381 9.51 1.86 -16.89
CA ASN A 381 10.79 1.37 -17.40
C ASN A 381 11.90 2.40 -17.15
N PRO A 382 12.91 2.11 -16.29
CA PRO A 382 13.08 0.85 -15.55
C PRO A 382 11.98 0.60 -14.51
N ALA A 383 11.70 -0.69 -14.25
CA ALA A 383 10.68 -1.13 -13.30
C ALA A 383 11.09 -0.93 -11.83
N THR A 384 12.37 -0.63 -11.56
CA THR A 384 12.89 -0.32 -10.23
C THR A 384 13.28 1.15 -10.16
N TYR A 385 12.68 1.86 -9.21
CA TYR A 385 12.93 3.28 -8.99
C TYR A 385 12.64 3.68 -7.55
N TYR A 386 13.10 4.88 -7.18
CA TYR A 386 12.75 5.53 -5.92
C TYR A 386 11.94 6.78 -6.21
N LEU A 387 10.95 7.06 -5.35
CA LEU A 387 10.22 8.32 -5.34
C LEU A 387 10.55 9.09 -4.07
N LEU A 388 10.67 10.40 -4.21
CA LEU A 388 10.89 11.35 -3.14
C LEU A 388 9.71 12.31 -3.08
N GLU A 389 9.00 12.34 -1.95
CA GLU A 389 7.86 13.22 -1.73
C GLU A 389 7.92 13.87 -0.35
N ASN A 390 7.35 15.06 -0.21
CA ASN A 390 7.27 15.75 1.07
C ASN A 390 5.88 15.53 1.69
N ARG A 391 5.84 14.84 2.84
CA ARG A 391 4.63 14.61 3.61
C ARG A 391 4.62 15.51 4.84
N GLN A 392 3.54 16.25 5.03
CA GLN A 392 3.37 17.16 6.16
C GLN A 392 2.05 16.86 6.89
N LYS A 393 2.01 17.05 8.21
CA LYS A 393 0.82 16.78 9.04
C LYS A 393 -0.25 17.87 8.87
N THR A 394 -0.69 18.10 7.63
CA THR A 394 -1.71 19.07 7.24
C THR A 394 -2.79 18.42 6.37
N GLY A 395 -3.92 19.04 6.17
CA GLY A 395 -4.97 18.55 5.27
C GLY A 395 -5.34 17.09 5.53
N TRP A 396 -5.27 16.27 4.51
CA TRP A 396 -5.52 14.82 4.56
C TRP A 396 -4.45 14.08 5.36
N ASP A 397 -3.20 14.56 5.35
CA ASP A 397 -2.06 13.94 6.04
C ASP A 397 -1.93 14.33 7.52
N ARG A 398 -2.89 15.09 8.07
CA ARG A 398 -2.78 15.62 9.46
C ARG A 398 -2.62 14.54 10.53
N TYR A 399 -3.07 13.33 10.27
CA TYR A 399 -3.01 12.21 11.22
C TYR A 399 -1.91 11.20 10.91
N LEU A 400 -1.06 11.46 9.93
CA LEU A 400 0.13 10.64 9.68
C LEU A 400 0.97 10.50 10.96
N PRO A 401 1.73 9.40 11.11
CA PRO A 401 2.60 9.18 12.27
C PRO A 401 3.63 10.30 12.46
N GLY A 402 4.18 10.82 11.35
CA GLY A 402 5.21 11.86 11.32
C GLY A 402 5.08 12.77 10.11
N HIS A 403 6.17 13.48 9.81
CA HIS A 403 6.31 14.35 8.64
C HIS A 403 7.77 14.38 8.19
N GLY A 404 8.01 14.81 6.94
CA GLY A 404 9.34 14.89 6.38
C GLY A 404 9.41 14.46 4.92
N LEU A 405 10.63 14.20 4.45
CA LEU A 405 10.88 13.57 3.14
C LEU A 405 10.58 12.08 3.23
N MET A 406 9.54 11.65 2.56
CA MET A 406 9.22 10.25 2.35
C MET A 406 10.00 9.76 1.13
N ILE A 407 10.78 8.72 1.31
CA ILE A 407 11.48 8.02 0.23
C ILE A 407 10.89 6.63 0.12
N THR A 408 10.36 6.30 -1.05
CA THR A 408 9.83 4.97 -1.32
C THR A 408 10.60 4.30 -2.45
N LYS A 409 10.69 2.99 -2.39
CA LYS A 409 11.27 2.15 -3.43
C LYS A 409 10.18 1.33 -4.09
N THR A 410 10.08 1.40 -5.40
CA THR A 410 9.21 0.53 -6.19
C THR A 410 10.04 -0.49 -6.95
N ILE A 411 9.59 -1.75 -6.92
CA ILE A 411 10.03 -2.84 -7.79
C ILE A 411 8.78 -3.36 -8.48
N TYR A 412 8.40 -2.67 -9.55
CA TYR A 412 7.15 -2.97 -10.24
C TYR A 412 7.20 -4.33 -10.92
N ASN A 413 6.14 -5.09 -10.72
CA ASN A 413 5.90 -6.33 -11.42
C ASN A 413 4.41 -6.44 -11.72
N GLU A 414 4.04 -6.36 -13.00
CA GLU A 414 2.65 -6.37 -13.45
C GLU A 414 1.84 -7.55 -12.88
N ASN A 415 2.43 -8.76 -12.87
CA ASN A 415 1.76 -9.94 -12.31
C ASN A 415 1.51 -9.83 -10.81
N ASN A 416 2.43 -9.21 -10.05
CA ASN A 416 2.24 -9.02 -8.62
C ASN A 416 1.16 -7.98 -8.34
N TRP A 417 1.15 -6.87 -9.10
CA TRP A 417 0.09 -5.85 -9.02
C TRP A 417 -1.26 -6.44 -9.36
N TYR A 418 -1.34 -7.13 -10.50
CA TYR A 418 -2.55 -7.79 -10.96
C TYR A 418 -3.08 -8.86 -9.99
N ASN A 419 -2.21 -9.62 -9.33
CA ASN A 419 -2.60 -10.65 -8.38
C ASN A 419 -2.74 -10.15 -6.92
N ASN A 420 -2.65 -8.85 -6.69
CA ASN A 420 -2.73 -8.25 -5.36
C ASN A 420 -1.70 -8.79 -4.35
N ILE A 421 -0.48 -9.00 -4.80
CA ILE A 421 0.61 -9.57 -4.00
C ILE A 421 1.94 -8.78 -4.10
N PRO A 422 1.92 -7.43 -4.30
CA PRO A 422 3.17 -6.69 -4.52
C PRO A 422 4.13 -6.85 -3.35
N ASN A 423 3.64 -6.89 -2.12
CA ASN A 423 4.43 -6.88 -0.89
C ASN A 423 4.47 -8.23 -0.14
N ASN A 424 4.02 -9.34 -0.74
CA ASN A 424 4.03 -10.65 -0.06
C ASN A 424 5.44 -11.21 0.16
N ASN A 425 6.45 -10.75 -0.57
CA ASN A 425 7.82 -11.16 -0.36
C ASN A 425 8.56 -10.20 0.58
N ARG A 426 8.78 -10.62 1.83
CA ARG A 426 9.46 -9.80 2.87
C ARG A 426 10.86 -9.30 2.50
N TYR A 427 11.56 -9.95 1.56
CA TYR A 427 12.92 -9.59 1.15
C TYR A 427 12.94 -8.77 -0.14
N LEU A 428 11.81 -8.69 -0.83
CA LEU A 428 11.68 -8.02 -2.11
C LEU A 428 10.26 -7.46 -2.22
N GLN A 429 9.97 -6.44 -1.40
CA GLN A 429 8.70 -5.74 -1.47
C GLN A 429 8.61 -4.97 -2.79
N GLY A 430 7.45 -5.04 -3.43
CA GLY A 430 7.20 -4.32 -4.68
C GLY A 430 7.03 -2.83 -4.48
N TYR A 431 6.56 -2.42 -3.31
CA TYR A 431 6.47 -1.03 -2.87
C TYR A 431 6.81 -0.92 -1.39
N ASP A 432 7.86 -0.21 -1.07
CA ASP A 432 8.52 -0.22 0.24
C ASP A 432 8.89 1.19 0.69
N LEU A 433 8.68 1.47 1.97
CA LEU A 433 9.14 2.69 2.62
C LEU A 433 10.61 2.54 3.03
N ILE A 434 11.41 3.54 2.75
CA ILE A 434 12.79 3.62 3.23
C ILE A 434 12.79 4.38 4.54
N GLU A 435 12.92 3.67 5.64
CA GLU A 435 12.89 4.25 6.98
C GLU A 435 14.21 4.99 7.30
N ALA A 436 14.08 6.23 7.74
CA ALA A 436 15.22 7.08 8.07
C ALA A 436 16.06 6.52 9.22
N ASP A 437 15.44 5.84 10.20
CA ASP A 437 16.15 5.23 11.33
C ASP A 437 16.76 3.85 10.99
N GLY A 438 16.55 3.35 9.76
CA GLY A 438 17.05 2.07 9.25
C GLY A 438 16.45 0.84 9.94
N LYS A 439 15.31 1.00 10.61
CA LYS A 439 14.61 -0.09 11.27
C LYS A 439 13.25 -0.28 10.62
N ALA A 440 13.13 -1.36 9.85
CA ALA A 440 11.83 -1.80 9.38
C ALA A 440 10.83 -1.81 10.55
N PRO A 441 9.61 -1.30 10.37
CA PRO A 441 8.64 -1.18 11.44
C PRO A 441 8.42 -2.54 12.11
N ASN A 442 8.95 -2.72 13.32
CA ASN A 442 8.72 -3.92 14.11
C ASN A 442 7.47 -3.72 14.95
N ASN A 443 6.36 -4.34 14.57
CA ASN A 443 5.09 -4.39 15.30
C ASN A 443 4.32 -3.07 15.46
N ASP A 444 4.60 -2.05 14.69
CA ASP A 444 3.78 -0.86 14.57
C ASP A 444 3.40 -0.55 13.12
N TYR A 445 2.44 0.32 12.95
CA TYR A 445 1.83 0.68 11.68
C TYR A 445 2.41 1.97 11.10
N GLY A 446 3.67 2.26 11.40
CA GLY A 446 4.41 3.45 11.02
C GLY A 446 4.78 4.32 12.23
N LYS A 447 5.95 4.93 12.19
CA LYS A 447 6.46 5.81 13.24
C LYS A 447 6.80 7.18 12.72
N GLY A 448 6.74 8.15 13.63
CA GLY A 448 7.08 9.53 13.32
C GLY A 448 8.54 9.78 12.93
N ASP A 449 9.44 8.81 13.11
CA ASP A 449 10.85 8.84 12.77
C ASP A 449 11.21 8.05 11.50
N ASP A 450 10.23 7.50 10.79
CA ASP A 450 10.46 6.78 9.53
C ASP A 450 10.83 7.73 8.37
N LEU A 451 10.35 8.98 8.38
CA LEU A 451 10.65 9.95 7.32
C LEU A 451 11.91 10.77 7.63
N PHE A 452 12.61 11.21 6.58
CA PHE A 452 13.83 12.01 6.69
C PHE A 452 13.52 13.50 6.97
N PRO A 453 14.32 14.19 7.82
CA PRO A 453 15.44 13.64 8.58
C PRO A 453 15.02 12.84 9.81
N GLY A 454 13.72 12.82 10.19
CA GLY A 454 13.18 12.13 11.35
C GLY A 454 13.77 12.62 12.69
N THR A 455 13.38 11.96 13.77
CA THR A 455 13.88 12.29 15.13
C THR A 455 15.34 11.89 15.31
N ALA A 456 15.85 10.93 14.51
CA ALA A 456 17.24 10.51 14.48
C ALA A 456 18.15 11.48 13.72
N ASN A 457 17.56 12.51 13.08
CA ASN A 457 18.24 13.52 12.26
C ASN A 457 19.15 12.90 11.19
N VAL A 458 18.59 11.94 10.43
CA VAL A 458 19.26 11.29 9.30
C VAL A 458 19.11 12.19 8.08
N THR A 459 20.21 12.83 7.68
CA THR A 459 20.19 13.87 6.64
C THR A 459 20.69 13.39 5.28
N SER A 460 20.84 12.07 5.09
CA SER A 460 21.32 11.52 3.83
C SER A 460 20.79 10.12 3.58
N TYR A 461 20.58 9.82 2.29
CA TYR A 461 20.26 8.49 1.78
C TYR A 461 20.85 8.31 0.37
N SER A 462 21.35 7.13 0.05
CA SER A 462 21.89 6.80 -1.27
C SER A 462 21.03 5.69 -1.91
N PRO A 463 20.10 6.04 -2.82
CA PRO A 463 19.27 5.05 -3.52
C PRO A 463 20.10 4.10 -4.38
N TYR A 464 21.21 4.59 -4.96
CA TYR A 464 22.17 3.84 -5.76
C TYR A 464 23.61 4.24 -5.40
N GLU A 465 24.62 3.44 -5.80
CA GLU A 465 26.03 3.74 -5.50
C GLU A 465 26.50 5.09 -6.08
N ASN A 466 25.94 5.50 -7.21
CA ASN A 466 26.28 6.73 -7.94
C ASN A 466 25.37 7.91 -7.63
N TYR A 467 24.31 7.72 -6.83
CA TYR A 467 23.34 8.77 -6.52
C TYR A 467 23.14 8.91 -5.02
N SER A 468 23.16 10.12 -4.52
CA SER A 468 22.95 10.41 -3.10
C SER A 468 22.06 11.64 -2.91
N VAL A 469 21.13 11.53 -1.99
CA VAL A 469 20.36 12.64 -1.43
C VAL A 469 21.02 12.99 -0.10
N ILE A 470 21.55 14.21 0.03
CA ILE A 470 22.30 14.65 1.20
C ILE A 470 21.81 16.02 1.66
N ASN A 471 22.25 16.45 2.84
CA ASN A 471 21.83 17.72 3.43
C ASN A 471 20.31 17.90 3.53
N ILE A 472 19.60 16.81 3.83
CA ILE A 472 18.15 16.84 3.97
C ILE A 472 17.80 17.71 5.17
N VAL A 473 17.06 18.80 4.94
CA VAL A 473 16.60 19.74 5.96
C VAL A 473 15.12 20.01 5.75
N GLU A 474 14.37 19.97 6.84
CA GLU A 474 12.99 20.43 6.89
C GLU A 474 12.89 21.80 7.56
N LYS A 475 12.27 22.74 6.86
CA LYS A 475 12.03 24.08 7.39
C LYS A 475 10.67 24.60 6.93
N GLU A 476 9.82 24.95 7.90
CA GLU A 476 8.48 25.53 7.64
C GLU A 476 7.62 24.68 6.69
N GLY A 477 7.77 23.33 6.74
CA GLY A 477 7.03 22.39 5.92
C GLY A 477 7.59 22.21 4.51
N VAL A 478 8.72 22.83 4.20
CA VAL A 478 9.46 22.61 2.93
C VAL A 478 10.68 21.74 3.21
N ILE A 479 10.92 20.75 2.37
CA ILE A 479 12.13 19.94 2.39
C ILE A 479 13.13 20.53 1.40
N SER A 480 14.34 20.79 1.86
CA SER A 480 15.49 21.10 0.99
C SER A 480 16.53 20.00 1.10
N PHE A 481 17.19 19.67 0.00
CA PHE A 481 18.26 18.68 -0.05
C PHE A 481 19.19 18.96 -1.24
N SER A 482 20.41 18.42 -1.17
CA SER A 482 21.31 18.36 -2.31
C SER A 482 21.25 16.96 -2.91
N PHE A 483 21.13 16.86 -4.23
CA PHE A 483 21.26 15.61 -4.96
C PHE A 483 22.64 15.56 -5.60
N VAL A 484 23.36 14.46 -5.43
CA VAL A 484 24.66 14.21 -6.03
C VAL A 484 24.48 13.07 -7.03
N GLY A 485 24.55 13.41 -8.32
CA GLY A 485 24.54 12.45 -9.42
C GLY A 485 25.97 12.05 -9.83
N GLU A 486 26.08 11.20 -10.86
CA GLU A 486 27.37 10.97 -11.50
C GLU A 486 27.98 12.33 -11.89
N ALA A 487 29.09 12.66 -11.26
CA ALA A 487 29.85 13.78 -11.75
C ALA A 487 30.27 13.44 -13.19
N GLU A 488 29.73 14.15 -14.20
CA GLU A 488 30.49 14.27 -15.44
C GLU A 488 31.88 14.70 -15.01
N LEU A 489 32.85 13.82 -15.20
CA LEU A 489 34.25 14.21 -15.15
C LEU A 489 34.46 15.19 -16.29
N SER A 490 34.02 16.43 -16.10
CA SER A 490 34.52 17.55 -16.90
C SER A 490 36.02 17.64 -16.58
N VAL A 491 36.79 17.18 -17.53
CA VAL A 491 38.24 17.28 -17.51
C VAL A 491 38.56 18.77 -17.69
N ASP A 492 38.49 19.53 -16.60
CA ASP A 492 39.04 20.90 -16.52
C ASP A 492 39.24 21.33 -15.05
N GLU A 493 39.91 20.50 -14.28
CA GLU A 493 40.85 20.91 -13.21
C GLU A 493 41.78 19.74 -12.98
N GLU A 494 43.06 19.90 -13.24
CA GLU A 494 44.11 19.04 -12.72
C GLU A 494 44.14 19.13 -11.19
N ILE A 495 43.15 18.51 -10.52
CA ILE A 495 43.33 18.05 -9.14
C ILE A 495 44.23 16.83 -9.28
N SER A 496 45.51 17.02 -8.96
CA SER A 496 46.45 15.92 -8.75
C SER A 496 45.78 14.91 -7.79
N MET A 497 45.04 13.93 -8.32
CA MET A 497 44.56 12.78 -7.58
C MET A 497 45.80 12.03 -7.09
N ALA A 498 46.12 12.17 -5.83
CA ALA A 498 47.03 11.21 -5.17
C ALA A 498 46.34 9.87 -5.25
N THR A 499 46.76 9.03 -6.19
CA THR A 499 46.21 7.68 -6.37
C THR A 499 46.62 6.86 -5.16
N VAL A 500 45.65 6.58 -4.27
CA VAL A 500 45.89 5.65 -3.17
C VAL A 500 45.93 4.24 -3.74
N VAL A 501 47.07 3.61 -3.66
CA VAL A 501 47.31 2.25 -4.16
C VAL A 501 47.56 1.31 -3.01
N MET A 502 46.87 0.18 -2.96
CA MET A 502 47.13 -0.90 -2.02
C MET A 502 48.01 -1.97 -2.71
N VAL A 503 49.19 -2.18 -2.19
CA VAL A 503 50.11 -3.19 -2.69
C VAL A 503 50.25 -4.30 -1.64
N LYS A 504 50.07 -5.55 -2.03
CA LYS A 504 50.23 -6.70 -1.15
C LYS A 504 51.61 -7.34 -1.37
N ARG A 505 52.42 -7.39 -0.31
CA ARG A 505 53.75 -8.04 -0.32
C ARG A 505 53.93 -8.91 0.92
N ASN A 506 54.16 -10.21 0.76
CA ASN A 506 54.46 -11.14 1.83
C ASN A 506 53.51 -11.14 3.04
N GLY A 507 52.18 -10.98 2.79
CA GLY A 507 51.14 -10.96 3.84
C GLY A 507 51.01 -9.61 4.58
N VAL A 508 51.72 -8.60 4.14
CA VAL A 508 51.57 -7.21 4.60
C VAL A 508 50.96 -6.39 3.47
N CYS A 509 49.94 -5.62 3.79
CA CYS A 509 49.35 -4.63 2.89
C CYS A 509 50.02 -3.28 3.13
N GLU A 510 50.37 -2.62 2.02
CA GLU A 510 51.04 -1.34 1.97
C GLU A 510 50.13 -0.35 1.22
N LEU A 511 49.75 0.75 1.87
CA LEU A 511 49.00 1.85 1.23
C LEU A 511 49.97 2.95 0.85
N GLU A 512 50.10 3.19 -0.44
CA GLU A 512 50.86 4.28 -1.04
C GLU A 512 49.92 5.44 -1.41
N GLY A 513 50.40 6.69 -1.29
CA GLY A 513 49.63 7.88 -1.62
C GLY A 513 48.70 8.40 -0.53
N VAL A 514 48.89 7.96 0.73
CA VAL A 514 48.10 8.42 1.88
C VAL A 514 48.95 9.35 2.75
N SER A 515 48.52 10.58 2.95
CA SER A 515 49.30 11.60 3.68
C SER A 515 49.48 11.25 5.16
N SER A 516 50.60 11.68 5.74
CA SER A 516 50.79 11.64 7.18
C SER A 516 49.71 12.47 7.88
N GLY A 517 49.05 11.87 8.89
CA GLY A 517 47.90 12.44 9.61
C GLY A 517 46.55 11.90 9.14
N ALA A 518 46.46 11.22 8.00
CA ALA A 518 45.24 10.57 7.56
C ALA A 518 44.78 9.48 8.54
N MET A 519 43.49 9.26 8.62
CA MET A 519 42.89 8.19 9.41
C MET A 519 42.48 7.02 8.51
N VAL A 520 42.92 5.83 8.85
CA VAL A 520 42.54 4.58 8.16
C VAL A 520 41.65 3.76 9.11
N TYR A 521 40.45 3.43 8.62
CA TYR A 521 39.48 2.56 9.31
C TYR A 521 39.38 1.25 8.56
N CYS A 522 39.32 0.13 9.26
CA CYS A 522 39.05 -1.17 8.67
C CYS A 522 37.76 -1.75 9.23
N PHE A 523 36.93 -2.28 8.36
CA PHE A 523 35.66 -2.88 8.70
C PHE A 523 35.58 -4.31 8.14
N ASP A 524 34.82 -5.19 8.80
CA ASP A 524 34.50 -6.53 8.28
C ASP A 524 33.32 -6.45 7.27
N ALA A 525 32.96 -7.61 6.70
CA ALA A 525 31.86 -7.73 5.73
C ALA A 525 30.46 -7.31 6.28
N LEU A 526 30.32 -7.18 7.60
CA LEU A 526 29.08 -6.75 8.29
C LEU A 526 29.14 -5.26 8.68
N GLY A 527 30.14 -4.51 8.21
CA GLY A 527 30.32 -3.10 8.54
C GLY A 527 30.84 -2.84 9.97
N ARG A 528 31.25 -3.87 10.72
CA ARG A 528 31.81 -3.68 12.08
C ARG A 528 33.25 -3.25 11.99
N ARG A 529 33.59 -2.15 12.67
CA ARG A 529 34.97 -1.65 12.70
C ARG A 529 35.92 -2.62 13.41
N LEU A 530 36.89 -3.16 12.68
CA LEU A 530 37.93 -4.02 13.19
C LEU A 530 39.03 -3.21 13.90
N TRP A 531 39.47 -2.12 13.26
CA TRP A 531 40.46 -1.20 13.83
C TRP A 531 40.39 0.18 13.13
N SER A 532 41.08 1.17 13.76
CA SER A 532 41.39 2.46 13.12
C SER A 532 42.79 2.89 13.53
N ARG A 533 43.51 3.51 12.59
CA ARG A 533 44.89 3.98 12.82
C ARG A 533 45.16 5.28 12.08
N THR A 534 45.99 6.14 12.69
CA THR A 534 46.52 7.33 12.04
C THR A 534 47.76 6.97 11.23
N VAL A 535 47.88 7.44 10.02
CA VAL A 535 49.08 7.30 9.19
C VAL A 535 50.18 8.19 9.78
N LEU A 536 51.25 7.59 10.25
CA LEU A 536 52.39 8.32 10.80
C LEU A 536 53.53 8.45 9.81
N THR A 537 53.64 7.49 8.92
CA THR A 537 54.67 7.44 7.87
C THR A 537 54.12 6.83 6.60
N GLU A 538 54.60 7.31 5.43
CA GLU A 538 54.26 6.73 4.13
C GLU A 538 55.43 5.83 3.67
N PRO A 539 55.16 4.63 3.14
CA PRO A 539 53.84 3.99 2.99
C PRO A 539 53.27 3.47 4.32
N PHE A 540 51.93 3.46 4.42
CA PHE A 540 51.26 2.91 5.61
C PHE A 540 51.11 1.40 5.50
N ASN A 541 51.68 0.68 6.46
CA ASN A 541 51.70 -0.78 6.46
C ASN A 541 50.73 -1.37 7.50
N PHE A 542 49.96 -2.41 7.11
CA PHE A 542 49.11 -3.16 8.02
C PHE A 542 49.09 -4.65 7.67
N VAL A 543 48.78 -5.47 8.67
CA VAL A 543 48.56 -6.91 8.46
C VAL A 543 47.14 -7.08 7.94
N GLU A 544 47.00 -7.82 6.84
CA GLU A 544 45.73 -8.09 6.21
C GLU A 544 44.79 -8.85 7.14
N PRO A 545 43.57 -8.36 7.39
CA PRO A 545 42.53 -9.13 8.06
C PRO A 545 42.18 -10.41 7.30
N GLN A 546 41.78 -11.48 8.01
CA GLN A 546 41.29 -12.68 7.34
C GLN A 546 39.85 -12.47 6.80
N GLY A 547 39.63 -12.84 5.55
CA GLY A 547 38.33 -12.70 4.87
C GLY A 547 38.12 -11.33 4.26
N PHE A 548 36.87 -11.08 3.80
CA PHE A 548 36.48 -9.81 3.17
C PHE A 548 36.56 -8.64 4.17
N TYR A 549 37.20 -7.55 3.76
CA TYR A 549 37.26 -6.32 4.54
C TYR A 549 37.19 -5.08 3.67
N LEU A 550 36.79 -3.95 4.27
CA LEU A 550 36.74 -2.63 3.67
C LEU A 550 37.70 -1.69 4.43
N LEU A 551 38.47 -0.91 3.71
CA LEU A 551 39.25 0.19 4.24
C LEU A 551 38.63 1.52 3.88
N LYS A 552 38.27 2.33 4.89
CA LYS A 552 37.91 3.74 4.73
C LYS A 552 39.11 4.59 5.13
N ILE A 553 39.57 5.44 4.24
CA ILE A 553 40.70 6.35 4.43
C ILE A 553 40.18 7.77 4.40
N VAL A 554 40.42 8.52 5.46
CA VAL A 554 40.05 9.93 5.56
C VAL A 554 41.35 10.74 5.59
N ASP A 555 41.66 11.41 4.48
CA ASP A 555 42.83 12.25 4.30
C ASP A 555 42.42 13.69 4.05
N LYS A 556 42.62 14.57 5.02
CA LYS A 556 42.14 15.97 5.01
C LYS A 556 40.62 16.06 4.81
N SER A 557 40.15 16.42 3.63
CA SER A 557 38.71 16.50 3.28
C SER A 557 38.30 15.45 2.24
N VAL A 558 39.14 14.45 1.98
CA VAL A 558 38.87 13.41 0.98
C VAL A 558 38.75 12.06 1.64
N GLU A 559 37.73 11.31 1.29
CA GLU A 559 37.50 9.93 1.75
C GLU A 559 37.72 8.95 0.60
N PHE A 560 38.46 7.88 0.88
CA PHE A 560 38.68 6.77 -0.06
C PHE A 560 38.16 5.47 0.54
N VAL A 561 37.58 4.62 -0.27
CA VAL A 561 37.17 3.28 0.13
C VAL A 561 37.85 2.25 -0.75
N LEU A 562 38.61 1.34 -0.13
CA LEU A 562 39.31 0.25 -0.80
C LEU A 562 38.70 -1.09 -0.33
N LYS A 563 38.51 -2.01 -1.27
CA LYS A 563 38.07 -3.38 -0.96
C LYS A 563 39.26 -4.32 -0.91
N GLY A 564 39.37 -5.12 0.16
CA GLY A 564 40.30 -6.24 0.27
C GLY A 564 39.55 -7.56 0.25
N ILE A 565 40.10 -8.59 -0.41
CA ILE A 565 39.52 -9.94 -0.52
C ILE A 565 40.39 -10.91 0.24
#